data_7cd8a92891effaf5d46ab127baceeff3
#
_entry.id   7cd8a92891effaf5d46ab127baceeff3
#
_cell.length_a   1.000
_cell.length_b   1.000
_cell.length_c   1.000
_cell.angle_alpha   90.00
_cell.angle_beta   90.00
_cell.angle_gamma   90.00
#
_symmetry.space_group_name_H-M   'P 1'
#
loop_
_entity.id
_entity.type
_entity.pdbx_description
1 polymer ?
#
loop_
_entity_poly.entity_id
_entity_poly.type
_entity_poly.pdbx_seq_one_letter_code
_entity_poly.pdbx_strand_id
1 'polypeptide(L)'
;FTLKKGDSLSIISDAFEGITISVIDKTSVEFSNGIIKTSGEELDVDIYMTSYQEQMLRLALQRHFETEKENFCNRNYKIKTLALFFIDDITSYRSSDDGKKPYLLTMFEELLKEQIEKTISSLNEHDKEYRDYLEASLSDLSACHAGYFSQDNSDSDEDIAKEVDTILHGKTQLLSFKNEDGTLNTLRFLFSKWTLKEGWDN
;
A
#
# COMPACT_ATOMS: atom_id res chain seq x y z
N PHE A 1 0.20 -35.27 -6.49
CA PHE A 1 -0.83 -34.75 -5.57
C PHE A 1 -2.18 -34.78 -6.25
N THR A 2 -3.23 -35.08 -5.49
CA THR A 2 -4.60 -34.88 -5.95
C THR A 2 -5.24 -33.88 -4.99
N LEU A 3 -5.56 -32.71 -5.50
CA LEU A 3 -6.22 -31.65 -4.73
C LEU A 3 -7.73 -31.70 -4.96
N LYS A 4 -8.48 -31.30 -3.93
CA LYS A 4 -9.95 -31.25 -3.92
C LYS A 4 -10.42 -29.84 -3.62
N LYS A 5 -11.69 -29.59 -3.88
CA LYS A 5 -12.34 -28.35 -3.45
C LYS A 5 -12.17 -28.16 -1.94
N GLY A 6 -11.71 -26.97 -1.55
CA GLY A 6 -11.41 -26.58 -0.17
C GLY A 6 -9.97 -26.82 0.26
N ASP A 7 -9.19 -27.58 -0.50
CA ASP A 7 -7.78 -27.81 -0.16
C ASP A 7 -6.97 -26.51 -0.32
N SER A 8 -6.00 -26.29 0.59
CA SER A 8 -5.07 -25.18 0.50
C SER A 8 -3.97 -25.49 -0.49
N LEU A 9 -3.60 -24.49 -1.32
CA LEU A 9 -2.45 -24.58 -2.21
C LEU A 9 -1.11 -24.51 -1.47
N SER A 10 -1.08 -24.18 -0.19
CA SER A 10 0.13 -24.23 0.64
C SER A 10 0.77 -25.63 0.70
N ILE A 11 0.00 -26.68 0.40
CA ILE A 11 0.50 -28.07 0.25
C ILE A 11 1.51 -28.17 -0.91
N ILE A 12 1.40 -27.29 -1.92
CA ILE A 12 2.31 -27.27 -3.08
C ILE A 12 3.51 -26.37 -2.79
N SER A 13 3.28 -25.20 -2.22
CA SER A 13 4.30 -24.21 -1.85
C SER A 13 3.75 -23.25 -0.79
N ASP A 14 4.59 -22.86 0.17
CA ASP A 14 4.26 -21.86 1.19
C ASP A 14 3.88 -20.50 0.56
N ALA A 15 4.38 -20.21 -0.66
CA ALA A 15 4.01 -19.02 -1.43
C ALA A 15 2.52 -18.95 -1.79
N PHE A 16 1.77 -20.04 -1.70
CA PHE A 16 0.32 -20.10 -1.90
C PHE A 16 -0.46 -20.11 -0.59
N GLU A 17 0.14 -19.69 0.51
CA GLU A 17 -0.55 -19.63 1.81
C GLU A 17 -1.81 -18.75 1.72
N GLY A 18 -2.91 -19.22 2.27
CA GLY A 18 -4.21 -18.55 2.24
C GLY A 18 -5.02 -18.75 0.95
N ILE A 19 -4.47 -19.37 -0.09
CA ILE A 19 -5.20 -19.68 -1.32
C ILE A 19 -5.75 -21.10 -1.24
N THR A 20 -7.06 -21.22 -1.49
CA THR A 20 -7.75 -22.52 -1.52
C THR A 20 -8.42 -22.74 -2.86
N ILE A 21 -8.77 -23.99 -3.15
CA ILE A 21 -9.54 -24.35 -4.34
C ILE A 21 -11.02 -24.07 -4.10
N SER A 22 -11.61 -23.14 -4.84
CA SER A 22 -13.03 -22.76 -4.75
C SER A 22 -13.93 -23.63 -5.59
N VAL A 23 -13.55 -23.85 -6.86
CA VAL A 23 -14.33 -24.67 -7.81
C VAL A 23 -13.38 -25.55 -8.62
N ILE A 24 -13.80 -26.77 -8.91
CA ILE A 24 -13.13 -27.66 -9.86
C ILE A 24 -14.16 -28.07 -10.91
N ASP A 25 -13.90 -27.70 -12.15
CA ASP A 25 -14.63 -28.14 -13.34
C ASP A 25 -13.83 -29.19 -14.13
N LYS A 26 -14.43 -29.73 -15.21
CA LYS A 26 -13.76 -30.73 -16.06
C LYS A 26 -12.46 -30.23 -16.69
N THR A 27 -12.36 -28.94 -16.97
CA THR A 27 -11.26 -28.33 -17.71
C THR A 27 -10.61 -27.15 -16.99
N SER A 28 -11.15 -26.71 -15.85
CA SER A 28 -10.69 -25.54 -15.13
C SER A 28 -10.77 -25.69 -13.62
N VAL A 29 -9.96 -24.92 -12.93
CA VAL A 29 -9.95 -24.77 -11.47
C VAL A 29 -10.04 -23.29 -11.14
N GLU A 30 -10.95 -22.91 -10.25
CA GLU A 30 -11.06 -21.57 -9.68
C GLU A 30 -10.50 -21.58 -8.25
N PHE A 31 -9.70 -20.59 -7.94
CA PHE A 31 -9.11 -20.40 -6.62
C PHE A 31 -9.85 -19.33 -5.80
N SER A 32 -9.65 -19.32 -4.48
CA SER A 32 -10.33 -18.40 -3.56
C SER A 32 -10.06 -16.90 -3.83
N ASN A 33 -9.02 -16.59 -4.56
CA ASN A 33 -8.67 -15.24 -5.01
C ASN A 33 -9.32 -14.85 -6.37
N GLY A 34 -10.21 -15.70 -6.91
CA GLY A 34 -10.91 -15.45 -8.17
C GLY A 34 -10.13 -15.79 -9.45
N ILE A 35 -8.90 -16.27 -9.33
CA ILE A 35 -8.12 -16.71 -10.50
C ILE A 35 -8.65 -18.06 -11.00
N ILE A 36 -8.84 -18.15 -12.31
CA ILE A 36 -9.25 -19.39 -12.99
C ILE A 36 -8.08 -19.87 -13.86
N LYS A 37 -7.73 -21.15 -13.71
CA LYS A 37 -6.75 -21.85 -14.54
C LYS A 37 -7.37 -23.01 -15.28
N THR A 38 -7.00 -23.16 -16.56
CA THR A 38 -7.43 -24.29 -17.39
C THR A 38 -6.42 -25.42 -17.35
N SER A 39 -6.86 -26.61 -17.74
CA SER A 39 -5.97 -27.78 -17.77
C SER A 39 -4.78 -27.56 -18.69
N GLY A 40 -3.58 -27.75 -18.18
CA GLY A 40 -2.31 -27.54 -18.89
C GLY A 40 -1.68 -26.16 -18.69
N GLU A 41 -2.35 -25.21 -18.04
CA GLU A 41 -1.74 -23.94 -17.65
C GLU A 41 -0.86 -24.10 -16.41
N GLU A 42 0.26 -23.41 -16.40
CA GLU A 42 1.19 -23.39 -15.25
C GLU A 42 0.66 -22.47 -14.15
N LEU A 43 0.91 -22.85 -12.92
CA LEU A 43 0.71 -22.04 -11.74
C LEU A 43 1.99 -21.24 -11.50
N ASP A 44 1.99 -19.97 -11.89
CA ASP A 44 3.10 -19.06 -11.60
C ASP A 44 2.92 -18.49 -10.19
N VAL A 45 3.89 -18.78 -9.32
CA VAL A 45 3.88 -18.34 -7.92
C VAL A 45 3.86 -16.82 -7.83
N ASP A 46 4.60 -16.13 -8.69
CA ASP A 46 4.72 -14.68 -8.65
C ASP A 46 3.38 -13.98 -8.96
N ILE A 47 2.59 -14.52 -9.89
CA ILE A 47 1.27 -13.97 -10.23
C ILE A 47 0.30 -14.07 -9.04
N TYR A 48 0.36 -15.15 -8.27
CA TYR A 48 -0.54 -15.34 -7.12
C TYR A 48 -0.16 -14.44 -5.96
N MET A 49 1.11 -14.29 -5.68
CA MET A 49 1.61 -13.34 -4.66
C MET A 49 1.22 -11.91 -5.03
N THR A 50 1.38 -11.53 -6.29
CA THR A 50 0.95 -10.23 -6.83
C THR A 50 -0.54 -9.98 -6.58
N SER A 51 -1.39 -10.93 -6.94
CA SER A 51 -2.84 -10.81 -6.80
C SER A 51 -3.27 -10.67 -5.34
N TYR A 52 -2.65 -11.39 -4.41
CA TYR A 52 -2.94 -11.28 -2.99
C TYR A 52 -2.49 -9.92 -2.42
N GLN A 53 -1.27 -9.50 -2.73
CA GLN A 53 -0.75 -8.20 -2.31
C GLN A 53 -1.61 -7.05 -2.85
N GLU A 54 -2.03 -7.12 -4.11
CA GLU A 54 -2.94 -6.14 -4.70
C GLU A 54 -4.26 -6.05 -3.94
N GLN A 55 -4.89 -7.18 -3.64
CA GLN A 55 -6.14 -7.21 -2.87
C GLN A 55 -5.98 -6.62 -1.47
N MET A 56 -4.88 -6.95 -0.79
CA MET A 56 -4.56 -6.39 0.53
C MET A 56 -4.36 -4.88 0.47
N LEU A 57 -3.64 -4.38 -0.53
CA LEU A 57 -3.44 -2.95 -0.74
C LEU A 57 -4.76 -2.23 -1.07
N ARG A 58 -5.59 -2.79 -1.94
CA ARG A 58 -6.92 -2.25 -2.25
C ARG A 58 -7.78 -2.11 -1.00
N LEU A 59 -7.83 -3.14 -0.17
CA LEU A 59 -8.59 -3.13 1.07
C LEU A 59 -8.02 -2.10 2.07
N ALA A 60 -6.70 -2.06 2.21
CA ALA A 60 -6.03 -1.10 3.11
C ALA A 60 -6.27 0.34 2.67
N LEU A 61 -6.15 0.65 1.37
CA LEU A 61 -6.45 1.97 0.82
C LEU A 61 -7.91 2.34 1.01
N GLN A 62 -8.85 1.43 0.71
CA GLN A 62 -10.27 1.69 0.95
C GLN A 62 -10.52 2.06 2.41
N ARG A 63 -10.03 1.28 3.36
CA ARG A 63 -10.18 1.52 4.80
C ARG A 63 -9.53 2.83 5.24
N HIS A 64 -8.36 3.14 4.70
CA HIS A 64 -7.68 4.40 4.96
C HIS A 64 -8.55 5.59 4.54
N PHE A 65 -9.08 5.62 3.32
CA PHE A 65 -9.88 6.73 2.81
C PHE A 65 -11.25 6.86 3.48
N GLU A 66 -11.86 5.75 3.89
CA GLU A 66 -13.07 5.78 4.74
C GLU A 66 -12.77 6.49 6.08
N THR A 67 -11.66 6.13 6.74
CA THR A 67 -11.22 6.73 8.00
C THR A 67 -10.76 8.17 7.83
N GLU A 68 -10.01 8.47 6.75
CA GLU A 68 -9.52 9.82 6.45
C GLU A 68 -10.70 10.77 6.21
N LYS A 69 -11.69 10.37 5.44
CA LYS A 69 -12.91 11.17 5.21
C LYS A 69 -13.62 11.48 6.53
N GLU A 70 -13.80 10.48 7.39
CA GLU A 70 -14.42 10.68 8.71
C GLU A 70 -13.61 11.66 9.56
N ASN A 71 -12.30 11.51 9.61
CA ASN A 71 -11.41 12.35 10.40
C ASN A 71 -11.26 13.78 9.85
N PHE A 72 -11.41 13.95 8.54
CA PHE A 72 -11.24 15.25 7.88
C PHE A 72 -12.55 16.05 7.83
N CYS A 73 -13.68 15.41 7.47
CA CYS A 73 -14.94 16.07 7.18
C CYS A 73 -15.91 16.10 8.37
N ASN A 74 -15.96 15.01 9.18
CA ASN A 74 -17.04 14.80 10.13
C ASN A 74 -16.69 15.14 11.58
N ARG A 75 -15.44 15.55 11.85
CA ARG A 75 -15.00 15.93 13.20
C ARG A 75 -14.99 17.45 13.38
N ASN A 76 -15.12 17.90 14.62
CA ASN A 76 -15.02 19.31 14.98
C ASN A 76 -13.65 19.93 14.67
N TYR A 77 -12.61 19.09 14.58
CA TYR A 77 -11.26 19.44 14.17
C TYR A 77 -10.71 18.35 13.27
N LYS A 78 -9.93 18.75 12.27
CA LYS A 78 -9.35 17.83 11.30
C LYS A 78 -8.22 17.03 11.91
N ILE A 79 -8.24 15.73 11.68
CA ILE A 79 -7.18 14.83 12.11
C ILE A 79 -6.57 14.21 10.86
N LYS A 80 -5.24 14.36 10.69
CA LYS A 80 -4.53 13.72 9.60
C LYS A 80 -4.40 12.23 9.87
N THR A 81 -4.88 11.43 8.94
CA THR A 81 -4.82 9.97 9.01
C THR A 81 -3.54 9.49 8.33
N LEU A 82 -2.76 8.69 9.04
CA LEU A 82 -1.54 8.06 8.52
C LEU A 82 -1.75 6.56 8.41
N ALA A 83 -1.11 5.93 7.43
CA ALA A 83 -1.04 4.48 7.29
C ALA A 83 0.41 4.02 7.23
N LEU A 84 0.73 2.95 7.95
CA LEU A 84 2.03 2.31 7.96
C LEU A 84 1.91 0.93 7.33
N PHE A 85 2.71 0.69 6.30
CA PHE A 85 2.82 -0.60 5.62
C PHE A 85 4.16 -1.25 5.96
N PHE A 86 4.10 -2.47 6.44
CA PHE A 86 5.29 -3.29 6.63
C PHE A 86 5.54 -4.13 5.39
N ILE A 87 6.76 -4.08 4.86
CA ILE A 87 7.21 -4.85 3.70
C ILE A 87 8.40 -5.72 4.07
N ASP A 88 8.51 -6.87 3.40
CA ASP A 88 9.60 -7.81 3.64
C ASP A 88 10.85 -7.44 2.85
N ASP A 89 10.68 -6.90 1.64
CA ASP A 89 11.76 -6.57 0.72
C ASP A 89 11.72 -5.10 0.29
N ILE A 90 12.81 -4.38 0.61
CA ILE A 90 13.00 -2.97 0.27
C ILE A 90 13.08 -2.76 -1.25
N THR A 91 13.65 -3.72 -1.99
CA THR A 91 13.80 -3.64 -3.45
C THR A 91 12.46 -3.63 -4.18
N SER A 92 11.40 -4.13 -3.54
CA SER A 92 10.04 -4.04 -4.07
C SER A 92 9.47 -2.61 -4.05
N TYR A 93 10.01 -1.74 -3.19
CA TYR A 93 9.59 -0.34 -3.03
C TYR A 93 10.63 0.66 -3.56
N ARG A 94 11.94 0.41 -3.40
CA ARG A 94 13.02 1.29 -3.90
C ARG A 94 13.51 0.84 -5.27
N SER A 95 13.75 1.80 -6.17
CA SER A 95 14.38 1.52 -7.46
C SER A 95 15.79 0.95 -7.23
N SER A 96 16.12 -0.12 -7.92
CA SER A 96 17.49 -0.59 -8.06
C SER A 96 18.21 0.21 -9.16
N ASP A 97 19.54 0.17 -9.18
CA ASP A 97 20.41 0.89 -10.15
C ASP A 97 20.13 0.58 -11.62
N ASP A 98 19.32 -0.44 -11.92
CA ASP A 98 18.93 -0.83 -13.28
C ASP A 98 17.80 0.03 -13.88
N GLY A 99 17.32 1.04 -13.16
CA GLY A 99 16.32 2.00 -13.63
C GLY A 99 14.90 1.46 -13.78
N LYS A 100 14.62 0.24 -13.33
CA LYS A 100 13.27 -0.31 -13.30
C LYS A 100 12.50 0.23 -12.11
N LYS A 101 11.28 0.68 -12.34
CA LYS A 101 10.37 1.03 -11.24
C LYS A 101 10.06 -0.23 -10.42
N PRO A 102 10.15 -0.14 -9.09
CA PRO A 102 9.84 -1.26 -8.22
C PRO A 102 8.37 -1.65 -8.37
N TYR A 103 8.15 -2.93 -8.38
CA TYR A 103 6.83 -3.51 -8.62
C TYR A 103 5.78 -3.04 -7.59
N LEU A 104 6.10 -3.13 -6.30
CA LEU A 104 5.17 -2.73 -5.22
C LEU A 104 4.83 -1.24 -5.30
N LEU A 105 5.82 -0.39 -5.55
CA LEU A 105 5.63 1.06 -5.70
C LEU A 105 4.71 1.38 -6.87
N THR A 106 4.95 0.78 -8.03
CA THR A 106 4.12 1.00 -9.23
C THR A 106 2.67 0.60 -8.96
N MET A 107 2.46 -0.60 -8.43
CA MET A 107 1.13 -1.11 -8.08
C MET A 107 0.45 -0.21 -7.04
N PHE A 108 1.18 0.22 -6.01
CA PHE A 108 0.63 1.08 -4.97
C PHE A 108 0.18 2.43 -5.53
N GLU A 109 1.00 3.10 -6.36
CA GLU A 109 0.64 4.39 -6.97
C GLU A 109 -0.58 4.26 -7.90
N GLU A 110 -0.70 3.17 -8.68
CA GLU A 110 -1.87 2.91 -9.53
C GLU A 110 -3.14 2.73 -8.69
N LEU A 111 -3.08 1.91 -7.65
CA LEU A 111 -4.20 1.68 -6.74
C LEU A 111 -4.57 2.93 -5.94
N LEU A 112 -3.58 3.70 -5.51
CA LEU A 112 -3.77 4.97 -4.81
C LEU A 112 -4.52 5.96 -5.69
N LYS A 113 -4.10 6.12 -6.95
CA LYS A 113 -4.76 6.98 -7.93
C LYS A 113 -6.22 6.58 -8.11
N GLU A 114 -6.47 5.30 -8.39
CA GLU A 114 -7.83 4.75 -8.57
C GLU A 114 -8.72 5.03 -7.35
N GLN A 115 -8.19 4.81 -6.15
CA GLN A 115 -8.94 5.02 -4.92
C GLN A 115 -9.22 6.50 -4.64
N ILE A 116 -8.26 7.41 -4.92
CA ILE A 116 -8.48 8.85 -4.78
C ILE A 116 -9.57 9.32 -5.76
N GLU A 117 -9.51 8.94 -7.04
CA GLU A 117 -10.50 9.30 -8.05
C GLU A 117 -11.90 8.80 -7.65
N LYS A 118 -12.00 7.58 -7.15
CA LYS A 118 -13.25 7.01 -6.61
C LYS A 118 -13.77 7.81 -5.42
N THR A 119 -12.88 8.20 -4.51
CA THR A 119 -13.25 8.98 -3.32
C THR A 119 -13.76 10.36 -3.74
N ILE A 120 -13.04 11.08 -4.61
CA ILE A 120 -13.46 12.40 -5.13
C ILE A 120 -14.86 12.32 -5.77
N SER A 121 -15.12 11.26 -6.55
CA SER A 121 -16.42 11.07 -7.22
C SER A 121 -17.58 10.87 -6.23
N SER A 122 -17.29 10.46 -5.00
CA SER A 122 -18.27 10.24 -3.93
C SER A 122 -18.48 11.46 -3.01
N LEU A 123 -17.73 12.57 -3.22
CA LEU A 123 -17.78 13.76 -2.36
C LEU A 123 -18.94 14.68 -2.74
N ASN A 124 -19.53 15.29 -1.70
CA ASN A 124 -20.56 16.31 -1.83
C ASN A 124 -19.93 17.70 -2.05
N GLU A 125 -20.77 18.70 -2.36
CA GLU A 125 -20.34 20.10 -2.52
C GLU A 125 -19.76 20.70 -1.22
N HIS A 126 -20.16 20.20 -0.07
CA HIS A 126 -19.69 20.65 1.25
C HIS A 126 -18.27 20.14 1.58
N ASP A 127 -17.78 19.12 0.89
CA ASP A 127 -16.47 18.48 1.13
C ASP A 127 -15.34 19.16 0.32
N LYS A 128 -15.48 20.46 -0.01
CA LYS A 128 -14.55 21.15 -0.91
C LYS A 128 -13.10 21.08 -0.46
N GLU A 129 -12.81 21.36 0.81
CA GLU A 129 -11.42 21.34 1.30
C GLU A 129 -10.79 19.93 1.24
N TYR A 130 -11.61 18.90 1.47
CA TYR A 130 -11.13 17.53 1.32
C TYR A 130 -10.90 17.17 -0.16
N ARG A 131 -11.76 17.65 -1.05
CA ARG A 131 -11.55 17.54 -2.50
C ARG A 131 -10.25 18.21 -2.92
N ASP A 132 -9.98 19.44 -2.50
CA ASP A 132 -8.74 20.16 -2.82
C ASP A 132 -7.50 19.40 -2.32
N TYR A 133 -7.58 18.77 -1.14
CA TYR A 133 -6.52 17.92 -0.59
C TYR A 133 -6.28 16.65 -1.42
N LEU A 134 -7.35 16.01 -1.89
CA LEU A 134 -7.26 14.83 -2.74
C LEU A 134 -6.77 15.17 -4.15
N GLU A 135 -7.18 16.29 -4.72
CA GLU A 135 -6.69 16.79 -6.02
C GLU A 135 -5.20 17.15 -5.97
N ALA A 136 -4.74 17.75 -4.87
CA ALA A 136 -3.32 17.96 -4.63
C ALA A 136 -2.55 16.63 -4.57
N SER A 137 -3.14 15.59 -3.97
CA SER A 137 -2.57 14.23 -3.95
C SER A 137 -2.47 13.61 -5.35
N LEU A 138 -3.46 13.82 -6.21
CA LEU A 138 -3.44 13.34 -7.60
C LEU A 138 -2.39 14.06 -8.45
N SER A 139 -2.10 15.32 -8.14
CA SER A 139 -1.09 16.10 -8.88
C SER A 139 0.33 15.58 -8.67
N ASP A 140 0.60 14.97 -7.52
CA ASP A 140 1.88 14.32 -7.18
C ASP A 140 1.63 13.12 -6.24
N LEU A 141 1.48 11.94 -6.83
CA LEU A 141 1.29 10.70 -6.07
C LEU A 141 2.53 10.34 -5.26
N SER A 142 3.72 10.68 -5.76
CA SER A 142 4.98 10.36 -5.08
C SER A 142 5.15 11.13 -3.77
N ALA A 143 4.54 12.31 -3.64
CA ALA A 143 4.52 13.08 -2.40
C ALA A 143 3.59 12.48 -1.33
N CYS A 144 2.71 11.52 -1.70
CA CYS A 144 1.76 10.92 -0.77
C CYS A 144 2.36 9.82 0.13
N HIS A 145 3.52 9.29 -0.23
CA HIS A 145 4.14 8.16 0.46
C HIS A 145 5.65 8.35 0.64
N ALA A 146 6.20 7.68 1.66
CA ALA A 146 7.63 7.65 1.92
C ALA A 146 8.06 6.28 2.47
N GLY A 147 9.31 5.89 2.19
CA GLY A 147 9.91 4.69 2.76
C GLY A 147 10.72 5.03 4.02
N TYR A 148 10.53 4.25 5.07
CA TYR A 148 11.34 4.28 6.28
C TYR A 148 12.03 2.94 6.47
N PHE A 149 13.32 2.88 6.12
CA PHE A 149 14.09 1.66 6.17
C PHE A 149 15.35 1.90 7.00
N SER A 150 15.36 1.46 8.26
CA SER A 150 16.54 1.60 9.10
C SER A 150 17.66 0.65 8.67
N GLN A 151 18.83 1.21 8.45
CA GLN A 151 20.20 0.65 8.53
C GLN A 151 20.57 -0.68 7.85
N ASP A 152 19.74 -1.35 7.08
CA ASP A 152 20.13 -2.68 6.59
C ASP A 152 20.65 -2.76 5.15
N ASN A 153 21.01 -1.67 4.47
CA ASN A 153 21.86 -1.77 3.25
C ASN A 153 22.28 -0.43 2.64
N SER A 154 23.54 -0.18 2.58
CA SER A 154 24.46 0.33 1.50
C SER A 154 24.07 1.49 0.56
N ASP A 155 22.95 2.18 0.71
CA ASP A 155 22.74 3.46 0.08
C ASP A 155 23.08 4.56 1.09
N SER A 156 23.69 5.65 0.65
CA SER A 156 24.43 6.59 1.49
C SER A 156 23.77 6.82 2.87
N ASP A 157 24.52 6.64 3.94
CA ASP A 157 24.08 6.88 5.34
C ASP A 157 23.34 8.22 5.52
N GLU A 158 23.52 9.17 4.60
CA GLU A 158 22.90 10.49 4.60
C GLU A 158 21.43 10.49 4.17
N ASP A 159 21.02 9.67 3.20
CA ASP A 159 19.64 9.63 2.73
C ASP A 159 18.76 8.85 3.70
N ILE A 160 19.30 7.77 4.27
CA ILE A 160 18.65 7.01 5.35
C ILE A 160 18.49 7.89 6.60
N ALA A 161 19.51 8.66 6.97
CA ALA A 161 19.45 9.58 8.10
C ALA A 161 18.37 10.66 7.90
N LYS A 162 18.19 11.19 6.69
CA LYS A 162 17.15 12.19 6.38
C LYS A 162 15.74 11.59 6.45
N GLU A 163 15.53 10.37 5.94
CA GLU A 163 14.23 9.68 6.04
C GLU A 163 13.87 9.39 7.50
N VAL A 164 14.84 8.91 8.30
CA VAL A 164 14.68 8.67 9.73
C VAL A 164 14.38 9.97 10.47
N ASP A 165 15.13 11.03 10.19
CA ASP A 165 14.96 12.34 10.81
C ASP A 165 13.59 12.94 10.52
N THR A 166 13.12 12.81 9.28
CA THR A 166 11.80 13.31 8.85
C THR A 166 10.66 12.62 9.61
N ILE A 167 10.79 11.35 9.93
CA ILE A 167 9.72 10.59 10.61
C ILE A 167 9.85 10.71 12.14
N LEU A 168 11.06 10.63 12.69
CA LEU A 168 11.26 10.65 14.14
C LEU A 168 11.22 12.06 14.74
N HIS A 169 11.82 13.03 14.07
CA HIS A 169 11.89 14.43 14.56
C HIS A 169 10.84 15.32 13.90
N GLY A 170 10.34 14.94 12.72
CA GLY A 170 9.30 15.66 11.99
C GLY A 170 7.86 15.26 12.35
N LYS A 171 7.59 14.66 13.53
CA LYS A 171 6.22 14.24 13.91
C LYS A 171 5.19 15.34 13.73
N THR A 172 5.51 16.56 14.12
CA THR A 172 4.60 17.71 13.97
C THR A 172 4.34 18.01 12.50
N GLN A 173 5.37 17.97 11.66
CA GLN A 173 5.25 18.18 10.23
C GLN A 173 4.48 17.03 9.56
N LEU A 174 4.75 15.78 9.94
CA LEU A 174 4.05 14.62 9.42
C LEU A 174 2.54 14.67 9.70
N LEU A 175 2.15 15.16 10.86
CA LEU A 175 0.75 15.30 11.28
C LEU A 175 0.10 16.61 10.78
N SER A 176 0.87 17.53 10.20
CA SER A 176 0.34 18.77 9.61
C SER A 176 -0.26 18.52 8.24
N PHE A 177 -1.36 19.21 7.92
CA PHE A 177 -1.93 19.27 6.58
C PHE A 177 -1.23 20.28 5.66
N LYS A 178 -0.30 21.08 6.21
CA LYS A 178 0.45 22.08 5.46
C LYS A 178 1.94 21.96 5.73
N ASN A 179 2.71 22.17 4.69
CA ASN A 179 4.15 22.36 4.75
C ASN A 179 4.48 23.76 5.30
N GLU A 180 5.73 23.99 5.64
CA GLU A 180 6.21 25.30 6.13
C GLU A 180 6.00 26.43 5.13
N ASP A 181 6.03 26.14 3.84
CA ASP A 181 5.76 27.07 2.74
C ASP A 181 4.27 27.34 2.48
N GLY A 182 3.37 26.68 3.26
CA GLY A 182 1.93 26.80 3.16
C GLY A 182 1.27 25.89 2.12
N THR A 183 2.02 25.13 1.34
CA THR A 183 1.48 24.10 0.43
C THR A 183 0.84 22.95 1.19
N LEU A 184 -0.02 22.17 0.54
CA LEU A 184 -0.63 20.99 1.16
C LEU A 184 0.39 19.88 1.35
N ASN A 185 0.48 19.36 2.57
CA ASN A 185 1.28 18.20 2.90
C ASN A 185 0.45 16.93 2.71
N THR A 186 0.64 16.26 1.56
CA THR A 186 -0.11 15.07 1.17
C THR A 186 0.51 13.76 1.68
N LEU A 187 1.70 13.79 2.30
CA LEU A 187 2.38 12.61 2.85
C LEU A 187 1.53 11.96 3.95
N ARG A 188 1.11 10.71 3.74
CA ARG A 188 0.30 9.96 4.69
C ARG A 188 0.48 8.45 4.66
N PHE A 189 1.19 7.90 3.67
CA PHE A 189 1.50 6.48 3.58
C PHE A 189 2.98 6.25 3.83
N LEU A 190 3.28 5.43 4.82
CA LEU A 190 4.65 5.12 5.22
C LEU A 190 4.92 3.65 4.97
N PHE A 191 6.04 3.35 4.34
CA PHE A 191 6.50 1.99 4.13
C PHE A 191 7.72 1.72 5.01
N SER A 192 7.71 0.60 5.72
CA SER A 192 8.82 0.20 6.57
C SER A 192 9.10 -1.28 6.47
N LYS A 193 10.34 -1.69 6.71
CA LYS A 193 10.69 -3.09 6.93
C LYS A 193 10.54 -3.43 8.40
N TRP A 194 10.29 -4.69 8.74
CA TRP A 194 10.05 -5.24 10.09
C TRP A 194 11.03 -4.84 11.20
N THR A 195 11.98 -3.96 10.92
CA THR A 195 12.98 -3.45 11.86
C THR A 195 12.45 -2.46 12.91
N LEU A 196 11.23 -1.98 12.77
CA LEU A 196 10.54 -1.20 13.82
C LEU A 196 10.06 -2.11 14.97
N LYS A 197 10.93 -3.01 15.46
CA LYS A 197 10.60 -3.87 16.62
C LYS A 197 10.53 -3.11 17.95
N GLU A 198 11.01 -1.88 17.99
CA GLU A 198 11.09 -1.10 19.23
C GLU A 198 10.62 0.34 18.98
N GLY A 199 9.47 0.66 19.57
CA GLY A 199 9.22 2.03 20.00
C GLY A 199 8.69 3.02 18.98
N TRP A 200 7.53 2.78 18.36
CA TRP A 200 6.59 3.87 18.10
C TRP A 200 5.80 4.15 19.40
N ASP A 201 6.51 4.37 20.47
CA ASP A 201 5.94 4.83 21.72
C ASP A 201 5.86 6.35 21.73
N ASN A 202 4.70 6.82 22.14
CA ASN A 202 4.30 8.22 22.30
C ASN A 202 5.27 9.10 23.05
#